data_74dd3990cc835d1bb0fe90c173219687
#
_entry.id   74dd3990cc835d1bb0fe90c173219687
#
_cell.length_a   1.000
_cell.length_b   1.000
_cell.length_c   1.000
_cell.angle_alpha   90.00
_cell.angle_beta   90.00
_cell.angle_gamma   90.00
#
_symmetry.space_group_name_H-M   'P 1'
#
loop_
_entity.id
_entity.type
_entity.pdbx_description
1 polymer ?
#
loop_
_entity_poly.entity_id
_entity_poly.type
_entity_poly.pdbx_seq_one_letter_code
_entity_poly.pdbx_strand_id
1 'polypeptide(L)'
;MTTAQVKEIEFFVSEKAGAVTGLLMKPNEARVLLILAHGAGAGMRQRFMENVAAKLSNHKVATLRYQFPYMQKRTKRPDPQRVLTDTVRAAVAKAKKEAGNLLLFAGGKSMGGRMTSRADAAEPLDGVAGLAFLGFPLHPSGQPGVTRAE
;
A
#
# COMPACT_ATOMS: atom_id res chain seq x y z
N MET A 1 19.86 17.00 7.36
CA MET A 1 18.89 16.62 6.31
C MET A 1 17.48 16.89 6.80
N THR A 2 16.71 17.57 5.99
CA THR A 2 15.32 17.86 6.32
C THR A 2 14.47 16.62 5.98
N THR A 3 13.81 16.05 6.97
CA THR A 3 12.87 14.95 6.74
C THR A 3 11.66 15.49 5.98
N ALA A 4 11.24 14.79 4.94
CA ALA A 4 10.03 15.16 4.20
C ALA A 4 8.82 15.14 5.13
N GLN A 5 7.94 16.12 4.97
CA GLN A 5 6.70 16.17 5.74
C GLN A 5 5.74 15.08 5.32
N VAL A 6 5.01 14.55 6.27
CA VAL A 6 3.94 13.58 6.02
C VAL A 6 2.63 14.34 5.90
N LYS A 7 1.97 14.17 4.77
CA LYS A 7 0.65 14.75 4.50
C LYS A 7 -0.40 13.66 4.62
N GLU A 8 -1.37 13.88 5.48
CA GLU A 8 -2.52 12.99 5.59
C GLU A 8 -3.50 13.29 4.46
N ILE A 9 -3.92 12.25 3.74
CA ILE A 9 -4.88 12.36 2.65
C ILE A 9 -6.00 11.36 2.86
N GLU A 10 -7.12 11.58 2.21
CA GLU A 10 -8.28 10.70 2.28
C GLU A 10 -8.71 10.34 0.87
N PHE A 11 -9.15 9.10 0.67
CA PHE A 11 -9.71 8.69 -0.61
C PHE A 11 -10.84 7.69 -0.43
N PHE A 12 -11.77 7.74 -1.37
CA PHE A 12 -12.96 6.89 -1.38
C PHE A 12 -12.63 5.54 -2.01
N VAL A 13 -13.08 4.46 -1.39
CA VAL A 13 -12.91 3.10 -1.90
C VAL A 13 -14.17 2.62 -2.61
N SER A 14 -15.28 2.60 -1.89
CA SER A 14 -16.60 2.19 -2.40
C SER A 14 -17.67 2.63 -1.42
N GLU A 15 -18.92 2.59 -1.83
CA GLU A 15 -20.04 2.93 -0.93
C GLU A 15 -20.04 2.03 0.31
N LYS A 16 -19.78 0.74 0.13
CA LYS A 16 -19.74 -0.22 1.23
C LYS A 16 -18.56 -0.02 2.16
N ALA A 17 -17.39 0.20 1.59
CA ALA A 17 -16.15 0.33 2.37
C ALA A 17 -15.95 1.74 2.92
N GLY A 18 -16.49 2.75 2.25
CA GLY A 18 -16.31 4.15 2.62
C GLY A 18 -14.97 4.71 2.21
N ALA A 19 -14.53 5.74 2.92
CA ALA A 19 -13.24 6.37 2.69
C ALA A 19 -12.20 5.83 3.67
N VAL A 20 -10.94 5.87 3.26
CA VAL A 20 -9.79 5.50 4.09
C VAL A 20 -8.75 6.60 4.05
N THR A 21 -7.84 6.56 5.02
CA THR A 21 -6.76 7.53 5.15
C THR A 21 -5.47 6.99 4.55
N GLY A 22 -4.69 7.87 3.97
CA GLY A 22 -3.33 7.59 3.53
C GLY A 22 -2.35 8.61 4.08
N LEU A 23 -1.09 8.24 4.10
CA LEU A 23 0.01 9.10 4.52
C LEU A 23 0.98 9.27 3.35
N LEU A 24 0.99 10.45 2.77
CA LEU A 24 1.87 10.79 1.65
C LEU A 24 3.14 11.48 2.19
N MET A 25 4.29 10.90 1.86
CA MET A 25 5.59 11.48 2.17
C MET A 25 6.34 11.64 0.84
N LYS A 26 6.60 12.89 0.45
CA LYS A 26 7.14 13.20 -0.87
C LYS A 26 8.38 14.08 -0.72
N PRO A 27 9.58 13.47 -0.65
CA PRO A 27 10.81 14.25 -0.52
C PRO A 27 11.08 15.05 -1.80
N ASN A 28 11.85 16.13 -1.67
CA ASN A 28 12.32 16.87 -2.81
C ASN A 28 13.14 15.97 -3.73
N GLU A 29 13.07 16.21 -5.03
CA GLU A 29 13.78 15.44 -6.05
C GLU A 29 13.37 13.97 -6.15
N ALA A 30 12.23 13.57 -5.58
CA ALA A 30 11.71 12.24 -5.76
C ALA A 30 11.42 11.98 -7.25
N ARG A 31 11.71 10.76 -7.70
CA ARG A 31 11.43 10.30 -9.07
C ARG A 31 10.43 9.16 -9.09
N VAL A 32 10.25 8.53 -7.96
CA VAL A 32 9.44 7.32 -7.80
C VAL A 32 8.51 7.50 -6.61
N LEU A 33 7.30 6.99 -6.73
CA LEU A 33 6.38 6.89 -5.60
C LEU A 33 5.99 5.43 -5.42
N LEU A 34 6.20 4.91 -4.22
CA LEU A 34 5.80 3.56 -3.83
C LEU A 34 4.49 3.63 -3.04
N ILE A 35 3.47 2.97 -3.58
CA ILE A 35 2.16 2.83 -2.94
C ILE A 35 2.24 1.59 -2.06
N LEU A 36 2.14 1.75 -0.72
CA LEU A 36 2.56 0.75 0.23
C LEU A 36 1.40 0.33 1.16
N ALA A 37 0.94 -0.90 0.98
CA ALA A 37 -0.12 -1.50 1.80
C ALA A 37 0.45 -2.17 3.05
N HIS A 38 -0.29 -2.10 4.15
CA HIS A 38 0.12 -2.70 5.43
C HIS A 38 -0.24 -4.20 5.52
N GLY A 39 0.35 -4.88 6.49
CA GLY A 39 0.03 -6.28 6.79
C GLY A 39 -1.25 -6.44 7.63
N ALA A 40 -1.63 -7.69 7.89
CA ALA A 40 -2.92 -8.00 8.52
C ALA A 40 -3.04 -7.50 9.96
N GLY A 41 -1.98 -7.55 10.72
CA GLY A 41 -2.02 -7.30 12.17
C GLY A 41 -1.81 -5.86 12.63
N ALA A 42 -1.41 -4.96 11.74
CA ALA A 42 -1.09 -3.59 12.11
C ALA A 42 -1.20 -2.66 10.89
N GLY A 43 -1.68 -1.44 11.13
CA GLY A 43 -1.99 -0.50 10.06
C GLY A 43 -0.81 0.27 9.50
N MET A 44 -1.12 1.30 8.75
CA MET A 44 -0.13 2.13 8.04
C MET A 44 0.83 2.88 8.95
N ARG A 45 0.48 3.07 10.22
CA ARG A 45 1.32 3.79 11.21
C ARG A 45 2.19 2.86 12.04
N GLN A 46 2.20 1.57 11.76
CA GLN A 46 3.06 0.63 12.45
C GLN A 46 4.52 1.03 12.26
N ARG A 47 5.35 0.80 13.31
CA ARG A 47 6.76 1.22 13.31
C ARG A 47 7.54 0.78 12.08
N PHE A 48 7.34 -0.48 11.65
CA PHE A 48 7.99 -0.99 10.44
C PHE A 48 7.66 -0.15 9.22
N MET A 49 6.38 0.17 9.02
CA MET A 49 5.91 0.96 7.88
C MET A 49 6.45 2.39 7.94
N GLU A 50 6.46 2.99 9.12
CA GLU A 50 7.03 4.34 9.30
C GLU A 50 8.52 4.37 9.02
N ASN A 51 9.26 3.36 9.51
CA ASN A 51 10.70 3.27 9.29
C ASN A 51 11.04 3.08 7.82
N VAL A 52 10.29 2.23 7.12
CA VAL A 52 10.48 2.02 5.68
C VAL A 52 10.25 3.32 4.91
N ALA A 53 9.15 4.02 5.20
CA ALA A 53 8.84 5.29 4.54
C ALA A 53 9.92 6.34 4.79
N ALA A 54 10.41 6.45 6.03
CA ALA A 54 11.47 7.40 6.38
C ALA A 54 12.78 7.08 5.66
N LYS A 55 13.18 5.81 5.62
CA LYS A 55 14.40 5.39 4.93
C LYS A 55 14.28 5.61 3.43
N LEU A 56 13.16 5.28 2.84
CA LEU A 56 12.92 5.51 1.42
C LEU A 56 12.96 7.00 1.09
N SER A 57 12.39 7.84 1.96
CA SER A 57 12.45 9.30 1.80
C SER A 57 13.89 9.80 1.77
N ASN A 58 14.77 9.25 2.62
CA ASN A 58 16.19 9.61 2.61
C ASN A 58 16.89 9.22 1.30
N HIS A 59 16.31 8.29 0.55
CA HIS A 59 16.80 7.88 -0.77
C HIS A 59 15.98 8.48 -1.91
N LYS A 60 15.24 9.56 -1.63
CA LYS A 60 14.45 10.30 -2.63
C LYS A 60 13.34 9.47 -3.26
N VAL A 61 12.78 8.54 -2.50
CA VAL A 61 11.60 7.76 -2.90
C VAL A 61 10.40 8.25 -2.10
N ALA A 62 9.38 8.70 -2.81
CA ALA A 62 8.11 9.08 -2.19
C ALA A 62 7.31 7.82 -1.81
N THR A 63 6.49 7.91 -0.79
CA THR A 63 5.62 6.81 -0.37
C THR A 63 4.20 7.30 -0.13
N LEU A 64 3.25 6.45 -0.46
CA LEU A 64 1.86 6.59 -0.04
C LEU A 64 1.51 5.32 0.73
N ARG A 65 1.49 5.41 2.05
CA ARG A 65 0.98 4.36 2.93
C ARG A 65 -0.51 4.57 3.11
N TYR A 66 -1.29 3.52 3.17
CA TYR A 66 -2.74 3.68 3.33
C TYR A 66 -3.33 2.61 4.23
N GLN A 67 -4.53 2.89 4.77
CA GLN A 67 -5.29 1.98 5.62
C GLN A 67 -6.24 1.14 4.79
N PHE A 68 -6.28 -0.16 5.06
CA PHE A 68 -7.42 -0.96 4.62
C PHE A 68 -8.65 -0.61 5.47
N PRO A 69 -9.87 -0.77 4.93
CA PRO A 69 -11.09 -0.36 5.65
C PRO A 69 -11.24 -0.92 7.06
N TYR A 70 -10.93 -2.20 7.26
CA TYR A 70 -11.05 -2.78 8.60
C TYR A 70 -10.12 -2.11 9.61
N MET A 71 -8.93 -1.74 9.19
CA MET A 71 -7.98 -1.04 10.06
C MET A 71 -8.40 0.41 10.30
N GLN A 72 -8.99 1.04 9.31
CA GLN A 72 -9.59 2.37 9.43
C GLN A 72 -10.68 2.37 10.51
N LYS A 73 -11.47 1.31 10.55
CA LYS A 73 -12.55 1.12 11.54
C LYS A 73 -12.06 0.57 12.88
N ARG A 74 -10.75 0.33 13.01
CA ARG A 74 -10.11 -0.22 14.23
C ARG A 74 -10.64 -1.61 14.59
N THR A 75 -10.97 -2.42 13.61
CA THR A 75 -11.35 -3.81 13.81
C THR A 75 -10.13 -4.71 13.58
N LYS A 76 -10.17 -5.93 14.12
CA LYS A 76 -9.03 -6.87 14.03
C LYS A 76 -9.14 -7.81 12.87
N ARG A 77 -10.35 -8.10 12.41
CA ARG A 77 -10.60 -9.05 11.34
C ARG A 77 -10.44 -8.36 9.99
N PRO A 78 -9.54 -8.83 9.13
CA PRO A 78 -9.40 -8.29 7.78
C PRO A 78 -10.71 -8.33 7.00
N ASP A 79 -10.88 -7.34 6.12
CA ASP A 79 -11.98 -7.32 5.18
C ASP A 79 -11.93 -8.52 4.23
N PRO A 80 -13.06 -8.86 3.58
CA PRO A 80 -13.03 -9.83 2.48
C PRO A 80 -12.04 -9.41 1.39
N GLN A 81 -11.48 -10.39 0.69
CA GLN A 81 -10.45 -10.16 -0.34
C GLN A 81 -10.85 -9.09 -1.34
N ARG A 82 -12.12 -9.10 -1.80
CA ARG A 82 -12.59 -8.12 -2.78
C ARG A 82 -12.47 -6.68 -2.27
N VAL A 83 -12.82 -6.46 -1.00
CA VAL A 83 -12.71 -5.14 -0.38
C VAL A 83 -11.25 -4.71 -0.32
N LEU A 84 -10.35 -5.63 0.04
CA LEU A 84 -8.92 -5.35 0.09
C LEU A 84 -8.36 -5.00 -1.29
N THR A 85 -8.71 -5.76 -2.32
CA THR A 85 -8.25 -5.47 -3.70
C THR A 85 -8.88 -4.19 -4.27
N ASP A 86 -10.13 -3.91 -3.94
CA ASP A 86 -10.76 -2.63 -4.32
C ASP A 86 -10.02 -1.45 -3.67
N THR A 87 -9.58 -1.62 -2.43
CA THR A 87 -8.80 -0.59 -1.73
C THR A 87 -7.45 -0.36 -2.40
N VAL A 88 -6.77 -1.42 -2.80
CA VAL A 88 -5.52 -1.32 -3.59
C VAL A 88 -5.75 -0.46 -4.84
N ARG A 89 -6.80 -0.74 -5.60
CA ARG A 89 -7.11 0.02 -6.81
C ARG A 89 -7.42 1.48 -6.52
N ALA A 90 -8.17 1.75 -5.47
CA ALA A 90 -8.49 3.11 -5.06
C ALA A 90 -7.22 3.87 -4.64
N ALA A 91 -6.31 3.21 -3.93
CA ALA A 91 -5.03 3.80 -3.54
C ALA A 91 -4.17 4.13 -4.75
N VAL A 92 -4.12 3.26 -5.75
CA VAL A 92 -3.38 3.50 -7.00
C VAL A 92 -3.98 4.72 -7.72
N ALA A 93 -5.30 4.78 -7.84
CA ALA A 93 -5.97 5.92 -8.49
C ALA A 93 -5.68 7.24 -7.76
N LYS A 94 -5.68 7.22 -6.42
CA LYS A 94 -5.34 8.40 -5.62
C LYS A 94 -3.88 8.79 -5.80
N ALA A 95 -2.98 7.81 -5.79
CA ALA A 95 -1.55 8.05 -5.99
C ALA A 95 -1.27 8.69 -7.35
N LYS A 96 -1.95 8.29 -8.39
CA LYS A 96 -1.79 8.88 -9.73
C LYS A 96 -2.11 10.38 -9.70
N LYS A 97 -3.12 10.78 -8.95
CA LYS A 97 -3.48 12.21 -8.80
C LYS A 97 -2.46 13.00 -8.02
N GLU A 98 -1.82 12.36 -7.02
CA GLU A 98 -0.86 13.02 -6.14
C GLU A 98 0.58 12.99 -6.69
N ALA A 99 0.86 12.05 -7.58
CA ALA A 99 2.24 11.76 -7.99
C ALA A 99 2.82 12.78 -9.00
N GLY A 100 1.97 13.46 -9.77
CA GLY A 100 2.49 14.26 -10.88
C GLY A 100 3.25 13.39 -11.87
N ASN A 101 4.53 13.69 -12.07
CA ASN A 101 5.38 12.96 -13.02
C ASN A 101 6.16 11.78 -12.39
N LEU A 102 5.89 11.43 -11.14
CA LEU A 102 6.60 10.34 -10.50
C LEU A 102 6.21 8.99 -11.10
N LEU A 103 7.21 8.12 -11.26
CA LEU A 103 7.00 6.75 -11.67
C LEU A 103 6.39 5.98 -10.50
N LEU A 104 5.30 5.23 -10.75
CA LEU A 104 4.57 4.54 -9.70
C LEU A 104 4.96 3.07 -9.57
N PHE A 105 5.18 2.65 -8.32
CA PHE A 105 5.27 1.25 -7.94
C PHE A 105 4.25 0.97 -6.85
N ALA A 106 3.78 -0.26 -6.78
CA ALA A 106 2.80 -0.66 -5.77
C ALA A 106 3.23 -1.94 -5.08
N GLY A 107 2.85 -2.10 -3.83
CA GLY A 107 3.19 -3.31 -3.10
C GLY A 107 2.77 -3.20 -1.65
N GLY A 108 3.51 -3.86 -0.80
CA GLY A 108 3.21 -3.81 0.62
C GLY A 108 3.87 -4.92 1.40
N LYS A 109 3.57 -4.92 2.69
CA LYS A 109 4.08 -5.90 3.63
C LYS A 109 3.10 -7.06 3.77
N SER A 110 3.59 -8.28 3.61
CA SER A 110 2.83 -9.51 3.86
C SER A 110 1.47 -9.50 3.13
N MET A 111 0.34 -9.47 3.84
CA MET A 111 -0.99 -9.42 3.25
C MET A 111 -1.14 -8.26 2.26
N GLY A 112 -0.61 -7.09 2.59
CA GLY A 112 -0.67 -5.93 1.70
C GLY A 112 0.00 -6.18 0.35
N GLY A 113 1.14 -6.86 0.34
CA GLY A 113 1.81 -7.28 -0.88
C GLY A 113 0.99 -8.30 -1.66
N ARG A 114 0.44 -9.31 -0.96
CA ARG A 114 -0.41 -10.32 -1.59
C ARG A 114 -1.64 -9.71 -2.25
N MET A 115 -2.31 -8.80 -1.57
CA MET A 115 -3.53 -8.17 -2.12
C MET A 115 -3.21 -7.27 -3.30
N THR A 116 -2.06 -6.60 -3.27
CA THR A 116 -1.58 -5.82 -4.42
C THR A 116 -1.33 -6.74 -5.62
N SER A 117 -0.65 -7.86 -5.39
CA SER A 117 -0.38 -8.86 -6.43
C SER A 117 -1.68 -9.42 -7.01
N ARG A 118 -2.64 -9.77 -6.17
CA ARG A 118 -3.94 -10.28 -6.62
C ARG A 118 -4.73 -9.26 -7.42
N ALA A 119 -4.71 -8.01 -7.00
CA ALA A 119 -5.37 -6.94 -7.73
C ALA A 119 -4.75 -6.79 -9.13
N ASP A 120 -3.43 -6.75 -9.21
CA ASP A 120 -2.72 -6.62 -10.48
C ASP A 120 -2.95 -7.83 -11.40
N ALA A 121 -2.94 -9.04 -10.83
CA ALA A 121 -3.16 -10.27 -11.60
C ALA A 121 -4.58 -10.36 -12.17
N ALA A 122 -5.59 -9.88 -11.43
CA ALA A 122 -6.97 -9.88 -11.90
C ALA A 122 -7.17 -8.88 -13.03
N GLU A 123 -6.56 -7.71 -12.91
CA GLU A 123 -6.58 -6.65 -13.91
C GLU A 123 -5.38 -5.76 -13.67
N PRO A 124 -4.48 -5.56 -14.63
CA PRO A 124 -3.28 -4.75 -14.44
C PRO A 124 -3.59 -3.39 -13.83
N LEU A 125 -2.78 -3.00 -12.84
CA LEU A 125 -2.92 -1.70 -12.17
C LEU A 125 -2.40 -0.61 -13.11
N ASP A 126 -3.33 0.17 -13.66
CA ASP A 126 -3.02 1.19 -14.65
C ASP A 126 -2.04 2.23 -14.10
N GLY A 127 -0.97 2.47 -14.85
CA GLY A 127 0.07 3.43 -14.50
C GLY A 127 1.12 2.92 -13.53
N VAL A 128 1.01 1.70 -13.05
CA VAL A 128 2.01 1.09 -12.13
C VAL A 128 3.09 0.39 -12.95
N ALA A 129 4.35 0.79 -12.74
CA ALA A 129 5.49 0.27 -13.49
C ALA A 129 5.98 -1.09 -12.97
N GLY A 130 5.74 -1.40 -11.70
CA GLY A 130 6.15 -2.66 -11.10
C GLY A 130 5.62 -2.83 -9.69
N LEU A 131 5.82 -4.02 -9.14
CA LEU A 131 5.40 -4.37 -7.79
C LEU A 131 6.62 -4.55 -6.88
N ALA A 132 6.47 -4.21 -5.60
CA ALA A 132 7.52 -4.36 -4.60
C ALA A 132 6.93 -5.01 -3.34
N PHE A 133 7.52 -6.12 -2.93
CA PHE A 133 7.02 -6.88 -1.78
C PHE A 133 8.01 -6.84 -0.62
N LEU A 134 7.48 -6.57 0.57
CA LEU A 134 8.23 -6.58 1.82
C LEU A 134 7.74 -7.79 2.65
N GLY A 135 8.38 -8.95 2.42
CA GLY A 135 7.93 -10.20 3.00
C GLY A 135 6.64 -10.70 2.36
N PHE A 136 6.75 -11.58 1.37
CA PHE A 136 5.59 -12.17 0.69
C PHE A 136 5.41 -13.62 1.16
N PRO A 137 4.41 -13.90 2.02
CA PRO A 137 4.21 -15.26 2.50
C PRO A 137 3.59 -16.13 1.39
N LEU A 138 4.31 -17.14 0.96
CA LEU A 138 3.88 -18.04 -0.12
C LEU A 138 2.78 -19.02 0.31
N HIS A 139 2.54 -19.14 1.60
CA HIS A 139 1.53 -20.01 2.17
C HIS A 139 0.92 -19.40 3.44
N PRO A 140 -0.30 -19.86 3.82
CA PRO A 140 -0.87 -19.47 5.10
C PRO A 140 -0.02 -19.97 6.28
N SER A 141 -0.11 -19.29 7.39
CA SER A 141 0.61 -19.68 8.62
C SER A 141 0.26 -21.13 8.99
N GLY A 142 1.29 -21.96 9.23
CA GLY A 142 1.13 -23.37 9.57
C GLY A 142 0.75 -24.29 8.41
N GLN A 143 0.68 -23.78 7.20
CA GLN A 143 0.30 -24.57 6.00
C GLN A 143 1.37 -24.41 4.91
N PRO A 144 2.53 -25.09 5.06
CA PRO A 144 3.65 -24.94 4.10
C PRO A 144 3.25 -25.25 2.67
N GLY A 145 3.81 -24.52 1.72
CA GLY A 145 3.55 -24.66 0.30
C GLY A 145 3.85 -23.38 -0.45
N VAL A 146 3.56 -23.38 -1.75
CA VAL A 146 3.81 -22.23 -2.63
C VAL A 146 2.55 -21.80 -3.41
N THR A 147 1.39 -22.19 -2.93
CA THR A 147 0.11 -21.93 -3.62
C THR A 147 -0.16 -20.44 -3.86
N ARG A 148 0.42 -19.56 -3.05
CA ARG A 148 0.27 -18.11 -3.22
C ARG A 148 1.23 -17.52 -4.23
N ALA A 149 2.13 -18.31 -4.80
CA ALA A 149 3.05 -17.89 -5.86
C ALA A 149 2.47 -18.05 -7.27
N GLU A 150 1.33 -18.80 -7.41
CA GLU A 150 0.67 -19.10 -8.68
C GLU A 150 -0.27 -17.97 -9.14
#